data_0da62ea7c0e5c17daf81242e7f9784f4
#
_entry.id   0da62ea7c0e5c17daf81242e7f9784f4
#
_cell.length_a   1.000
_cell.length_b   1.000
_cell.length_c   1.000
_cell.angle_alpha   90.00
_cell.angle_beta   90.00
_cell.angle_gamma   90.00
#
_symmetry.space_group_name_H-M   'P 1'
#
loop_
_entity.id
_entity.type
_entity.pdbx_description
1 polymer ?
#
loop_
_entity_poly.entity_id
_entity_poly.type
_entity_poly.pdbx_seq_one_letter_code
_entity_poly.pdbx_strand_id
1 'polypeptide(L)'
;MLKTTAVKTTLFWRLWAYSLPHKARFLVAFMLLAVSVAAEMTIPWLAKIIVDDVIVPQHFEWQYLGWLIAAVMGSYVIAAIFSYWQAITFRHSALLVINDIRRNLFSHILNYPIRVFDKQPAGVLVSYITNDTESMREMFVSTIPTIIQGGLRISAIFIAIAMLDWRLMLLSLVLIPTLLFTMHLYRKISMPVFNGVREQISYINGRLNESLQGMALIQAFRQQAAFRNKFEQENQRWFTFRSKSIGIDSLMLIPLTRLVSTLTAAGIVAWFATGSLTTVIDVGTLYAFLNYIERFFDPFRQLSMELRKLQIATVSSKRIFELFDDKSESQSPLTTNVAIPQQCDIEFRNVNLSYEEGQPVLKDVSFVAKGGKFTAIVGHTGSGKSSIINVLMRFYQHQQGQVLVGGQPLVSIPESQLRKMVGLVSQDPTIFSGSVLDNIELSHAILNEDRAINAAKQVRADDFIQRLNGGYHHRPSIGGGSLSVGERQLLALARALSHNPQVFLLDEATANIDSETEEAVKIALDNIQDGRTVIIVAHRLSTVQNADQILVMNHGEIVQSGTHDALITQDGDYRDLYLAQQEQQQNEQLTTTFGLTSATLSSTL
;
A
#
# COMPACT_ATOMS: atom_id res chain seq x y z
N MET A 1 -10.32 -25.92 -12.18
CA MET A 1 -8.94 -26.34 -11.86
C MET A 1 -7.89 -25.85 -12.85
N LEU A 2 -8.16 -25.76 -14.14
CA LEU A 2 -7.19 -25.32 -15.19
C LEU A 2 -6.85 -23.84 -15.17
N LYS A 3 -7.77 -22.94 -14.75
CA LYS A 3 -7.49 -21.49 -14.62
C LYS A 3 -6.51 -21.15 -13.48
N THR A 4 -6.49 -21.95 -12.42
CA THR A 4 -5.61 -21.73 -11.26
C THR A 4 -4.14 -22.06 -11.54
N THR A 5 -3.86 -22.98 -12.45
CA THR A 5 -2.49 -23.34 -12.84
C THR A 5 -1.86 -22.33 -13.78
N ALA A 6 -2.61 -21.77 -14.73
CA ALA A 6 -2.13 -20.76 -15.65
C ALA A 6 -1.77 -19.42 -14.95
N VAL A 7 -2.56 -19.03 -13.94
CA VAL A 7 -2.27 -17.83 -13.12
C VAL A 7 -1.01 -18.03 -12.25
N LYS A 8 -0.76 -19.25 -11.75
CA LYS A 8 0.43 -19.57 -10.95
C LYS A 8 1.72 -19.52 -11.79
N THR A 9 1.69 -19.99 -13.02
CA THR A 9 2.86 -19.94 -13.91
C THR A 9 3.22 -18.51 -14.31
N THR A 10 2.24 -17.67 -14.60
CA THR A 10 2.48 -16.26 -14.91
C THR A 10 3.06 -15.48 -13.72
N LEU A 11 2.56 -15.73 -12.50
CA LEU A 11 3.04 -15.05 -11.28
C LEU A 11 4.51 -15.38 -10.99
N PHE A 12 4.87 -16.67 -11.06
CA PHE A 12 6.25 -17.11 -10.85
C PHE A 12 7.23 -16.49 -11.85
N TRP A 13 6.86 -16.46 -13.14
CA TRP A 13 7.69 -15.83 -14.17
C TRP A 13 7.85 -14.33 -13.99
N ARG A 14 6.84 -13.64 -13.52
CA ARG A 14 6.92 -12.20 -13.22
C ARG A 14 7.86 -11.94 -12.05
N LEU A 15 7.76 -12.71 -10.96
CA LEU A 15 8.69 -12.62 -9.84
C LEU A 15 10.13 -12.94 -10.26
N TRP A 16 10.29 -13.95 -11.11
CA TRP A 16 11.60 -14.32 -11.67
C TRP A 16 12.18 -13.18 -12.52
N ALA A 17 11.37 -12.50 -13.32
CA ALA A 17 11.80 -11.37 -14.16
C ALA A 17 12.43 -10.23 -13.34
N TYR A 18 11.91 -9.94 -12.14
CA TYR A 18 12.51 -8.97 -11.22
C TYR A 18 13.84 -9.45 -10.61
N SER A 19 14.09 -10.74 -10.59
CA SER A 19 15.36 -11.31 -10.11
C SER A 19 16.45 -11.29 -11.18
N LEU A 20 16.10 -11.24 -12.47
CA LEU A 20 17.05 -11.31 -13.59
C LEU A 20 18.13 -10.21 -13.59
N PRO A 21 17.84 -8.93 -13.26
CA PRO A 21 18.87 -7.89 -13.18
C PRO A 21 19.95 -8.22 -12.15
N HIS A 22 19.59 -8.99 -11.12
CA HIS A 22 20.47 -9.35 -10.00
C HIS A 22 21.02 -10.77 -10.08
N LYS A 23 20.86 -11.47 -11.23
CA LYS A 23 21.22 -12.90 -11.42
C LYS A 23 22.66 -13.24 -11.05
N ALA A 24 23.63 -12.35 -11.34
CA ALA A 24 25.03 -12.59 -11.03
C ALA A 24 25.27 -12.72 -9.50
N ARG A 25 24.61 -11.90 -8.69
CA ARG A 25 24.70 -11.96 -7.23
C ARG A 25 24.03 -13.22 -6.67
N PHE A 26 22.87 -13.59 -7.21
CA PHE A 26 22.22 -14.85 -6.86
C PHE A 26 23.09 -16.06 -7.21
N LEU A 27 23.76 -16.05 -8.38
CA LEU A 27 24.68 -17.10 -8.78
C LEU A 27 25.85 -17.21 -7.78
N VAL A 28 26.45 -16.09 -7.39
CA VAL A 28 27.51 -16.07 -6.36
C VAL A 28 26.99 -16.67 -5.04
N ALA A 29 25.80 -16.25 -4.60
CA ALA A 29 25.19 -16.80 -3.38
C ALA A 29 24.96 -18.32 -3.48
N PHE A 30 24.56 -18.82 -4.65
CA PHE A 30 24.41 -20.25 -4.92
C PHE A 30 25.75 -21.00 -4.87
N MET A 31 26.82 -20.45 -5.44
CA MET A 31 28.14 -21.05 -5.37
C MET A 31 28.67 -21.12 -3.93
N LEU A 32 28.50 -20.04 -3.17
CA LEU A 32 28.84 -20.00 -1.76
C LEU A 32 28.05 -21.02 -0.94
N LEU A 33 26.75 -21.18 -1.25
CA LEU A 33 25.90 -22.21 -0.65
C LEU A 33 26.40 -23.63 -0.96
N ALA A 34 26.74 -23.90 -2.22
CA ALA A 34 27.23 -25.21 -2.63
C ALA A 34 28.53 -25.58 -1.88
N VAL A 35 29.46 -24.63 -1.75
CA VAL A 35 30.70 -24.83 -0.98
C VAL A 35 30.40 -25.06 0.50
N SER A 36 29.51 -24.26 1.10
CA SER A 36 29.11 -24.42 2.50
C SER A 36 28.53 -25.80 2.77
N VAL A 37 27.58 -26.25 1.91
CA VAL A 37 26.93 -27.57 2.03
C VAL A 37 27.93 -28.70 1.80
N ALA A 38 28.84 -28.56 0.83
CA ALA A 38 29.90 -29.57 0.60
C ALA A 38 30.81 -29.71 1.83
N ALA A 39 31.26 -28.58 2.39
CA ALA A 39 32.07 -28.60 3.62
C ALA A 39 31.33 -29.22 4.81
N GLU A 40 30.01 -28.96 4.94
CA GLU A 40 29.16 -29.56 5.97
C GLU A 40 29.02 -31.07 5.82
N MET A 41 28.96 -31.57 4.56
CA MET A 41 28.83 -33.01 4.26
C MET A 41 30.14 -33.77 4.46
N THR A 42 31.32 -33.10 4.44
CA THR A 42 32.60 -33.78 4.72
C THR A 42 32.75 -34.16 6.19
N ILE A 43 32.04 -33.52 7.12
CA ILE A 43 32.20 -33.70 8.56
C ILE A 43 31.85 -35.15 8.99
N PRO A 44 30.69 -35.76 8.65
CA PRO A 44 30.40 -37.15 8.99
C PRO A 44 31.34 -38.13 8.28
N TRP A 45 31.81 -37.76 7.08
CA TRP A 45 32.78 -38.61 6.34
C TRP A 45 34.14 -38.64 7.02
N LEU A 46 34.68 -37.48 7.49
CA LEU A 46 35.88 -37.44 8.27
C LEU A 46 35.73 -38.16 9.62
N ALA A 47 34.55 -38.03 10.24
CA ALA A 47 34.27 -38.75 11.48
C ALA A 47 34.27 -40.27 11.26
N LYS A 48 33.79 -40.76 10.09
CA LYS A 48 33.94 -42.17 9.69
C LYS A 48 35.38 -42.59 9.70
N ILE A 49 36.27 -41.83 9.06
CA ILE A 49 37.71 -42.14 8.99
C ILE A 49 38.32 -42.23 10.40
N ILE A 50 37.97 -41.27 11.30
CA ILE A 50 38.43 -41.31 12.68
C ILE A 50 38.01 -42.59 13.40
N VAL A 51 36.75 -43.01 13.18
CA VAL A 51 36.22 -44.21 13.82
C VAL A 51 36.91 -45.49 13.26
N ASP A 52 36.98 -45.61 11.94
CA ASP A 52 37.47 -46.84 11.28
C ASP A 52 39.00 -46.99 11.37
N ASP A 53 39.77 -45.90 11.24
CA ASP A 53 41.25 -45.96 11.17
C ASP A 53 41.95 -45.79 12.53
N VAL A 54 41.28 -45.09 13.50
CA VAL A 54 41.91 -44.78 14.78
C VAL A 54 41.22 -45.47 15.96
N ILE A 55 39.89 -45.38 16.07
CA ILE A 55 39.18 -45.85 17.25
C ILE A 55 39.02 -47.38 17.23
N VAL A 56 38.55 -47.95 16.14
CA VAL A 56 38.29 -49.40 16.03
C VAL A 56 39.59 -50.23 16.10
N PRO A 57 40.69 -49.86 15.39
CA PRO A 57 41.96 -50.54 15.50
C PRO A 57 42.72 -50.23 16.78
N GLN A 58 42.30 -49.26 17.60
CA GLN A 58 43.00 -48.74 18.79
C GLN A 58 44.41 -48.20 18.49
N HIS A 59 44.62 -47.77 17.23
CA HIS A 59 45.92 -47.26 16.76
C HIS A 59 45.95 -45.72 16.89
N PHE A 60 46.43 -45.25 18.01
CA PHE A 60 46.47 -43.82 18.32
C PHE A 60 47.77 -43.15 17.86
N GLU A 61 47.93 -42.93 16.55
CA GLU A 61 48.96 -42.06 16.02
C GLU A 61 48.55 -40.60 16.22
N TRP A 62 49.09 -39.92 17.26
CA TRP A 62 48.69 -38.58 17.66
C TRP A 62 48.83 -37.56 16.52
N GLN A 63 49.81 -37.74 15.65
CA GLN A 63 50.04 -36.85 14.52
C GLN A 63 48.91 -36.98 13.45
N TYR A 64 48.52 -38.23 13.11
CA TYR A 64 47.44 -38.52 12.17
C TYR A 64 46.08 -38.06 12.73
N LEU A 65 45.81 -38.40 13.97
CA LEU A 65 44.59 -37.96 14.66
C LEU A 65 44.50 -36.42 14.73
N GLY A 66 45.63 -35.75 15.01
CA GLY A 66 45.70 -34.27 15.00
C GLY A 66 45.33 -33.65 13.66
N TRP A 67 45.81 -34.22 12.56
CA TRP A 67 45.43 -33.80 11.21
C TRP A 67 43.95 -34.01 10.91
N LEU A 68 43.36 -35.13 11.30
CA LEU A 68 41.93 -35.44 11.11
C LEU A 68 41.07 -34.48 11.93
N ILE A 69 41.40 -34.20 13.18
CA ILE A 69 40.69 -33.21 14.01
C ILE A 69 40.80 -31.81 13.40
N ALA A 70 42.00 -31.42 12.93
CA ALA A 70 42.22 -30.15 12.24
C ALA A 70 41.37 -30.04 10.96
N ALA A 71 41.22 -31.14 10.19
CA ALA A 71 40.38 -31.21 9.00
C ALA A 71 38.90 -31.05 9.34
N VAL A 72 38.40 -31.69 10.42
CA VAL A 72 37.01 -31.54 10.90
C VAL A 72 36.76 -30.10 11.32
N MET A 73 37.66 -29.51 12.13
CA MET A 73 37.57 -28.11 12.56
C MET A 73 37.62 -27.16 11.37
N GLY A 74 38.53 -27.41 10.42
CA GLY A 74 38.65 -26.64 9.19
C GLY A 74 37.35 -26.69 8.36
N SER A 75 36.72 -27.86 8.24
CA SER A 75 35.44 -28.02 7.56
C SER A 75 34.32 -27.24 8.23
N TYR A 76 34.26 -27.23 9.57
CA TYR A 76 33.28 -26.38 10.30
C TYR A 76 33.51 -24.89 10.06
N VAL A 77 34.78 -24.43 10.12
CA VAL A 77 35.14 -23.03 9.87
C VAL A 77 34.79 -22.61 8.43
N ILE A 78 35.15 -23.45 7.46
CA ILE A 78 34.81 -23.21 6.05
C ILE A 78 33.27 -23.13 5.89
N ALA A 79 32.53 -24.12 6.40
CA ALA A 79 31.08 -24.15 6.33
C ALA A 79 30.48 -22.88 6.95
N ALA A 80 30.96 -22.44 8.11
CA ALA A 80 30.48 -21.24 8.80
C ALA A 80 30.74 -19.96 8.00
N ILE A 81 31.99 -19.78 7.50
CA ILE A 81 32.37 -18.59 6.72
C ILE A 81 31.53 -18.51 5.43
N PHE A 82 31.46 -19.60 4.68
CA PHE A 82 30.71 -19.62 3.42
C PHE A 82 29.21 -19.48 3.64
N SER A 83 28.65 -20.08 4.70
CA SER A 83 27.24 -19.90 5.09
C SER A 83 26.95 -18.44 5.44
N TYR A 84 27.83 -17.77 6.17
CA TYR A 84 27.68 -16.35 6.50
C TYR A 84 27.67 -15.46 5.26
N TRP A 85 28.66 -15.59 4.38
CA TRP A 85 28.75 -14.81 3.15
C TRP A 85 27.59 -15.11 2.19
N GLN A 86 27.18 -16.38 2.09
CA GLN A 86 26.01 -16.79 1.32
C GLN A 86 24.74 -16.08 1.82
N ALA A 87 24.51 -16.11 3.16
CA ALA A 87 23.32 -15.50 3.75
C ALA A 87 23.26 -13.99 3.51
N ILE A 88 24.38 -13.28 3.67
CA ILE A 88 24.46 -11.83 3.40
C ILE A 88 24.21 -11.54 1.93
N THR A 89 24.91 -12.22 1.02
CA THR A 89 24.80 -11.99 -0.42
C THR A 89 23.38 -12.25 -0.92
N PHE A 90 22.75 -13.32 -0.42
CA PHE A 90 21.39 -13.66 -0.80
C PHE A 90 20.38 -12.64 -0.29
N ARG A 91 20.45 -12.29 1.01
CA ARG A 91 19.57 -11.29 1.63
C ARG A 91 19.71 -9.93 0.98
N HIS A 92 20.93 -9.48 0.70
CA HIS A 92 21.16 -8.21 0.02
C HIS A 92 20.55 -8.19 -1.39
N SER A 93 20.73 -9.28 -2.16
CA SER A 93 20.15 -9.42 -3.49
C SER A 93 18.61 -9.40 -3.45
N ALA A 94 18.02 -10.09 -2.47
CA ALA A 94 16.57 -10.09 -2.25
C ALA A 94 16.03 -8.67 -1.92
N LEU A 95 16.75 -7.91 -1.10
CA LEU A 95 16.39 -6.53 -0.77
C LEU A 95 16.41 -5.62 -2.00
N LEU A 96 17.35 -5.80 -2.93
CA LEU A 96 17.39 -5.04 -4.18
C LEU A 96 16.15 -5.34 -5.05
N VAL A 97 15.77 -6.61 -5.19
CA VAL A 97 14.55 -7.00 -5.92
C VAL A 97 13.31 -6.32 -5.32
N ILE A 98 13.19 -6.32 -3.99
CA ILE A 98 12.04 -5.69 -3.32
C ILE A 98 12.06 -4.17 -3.47
N ASN A 99 13.24 -3.55 -3.42
CA ASN A 99 13.37 -2.11 -3.65
C ASN A 99 12.89 -1.73 -5.06
N ASP A 100 13.25 -2.52 -6.07
CA ASP A 100 12.81 -2.30 -7.45
C ASP A 100 11.29 -2.46 -7.59
N ILE A 101 10.71 -3.51 -6.98
CA ILE A 101 9.25 -3.71 -6.96
C ILE A 101 8.55 -2.54 -6.26
N ARG A 102 9.03 -2.11 -5.10
CA ARG A 102 8.44 -1.00 -4.33
C ARG A 102 8.51 0.31 -5.07
N ARG A 103 9.65 0.61 -5.71
CA ARG A 103 9.82 1.81 -6.55
C ARG A 103 8.85 1.81 -7.71
N ASN A 104 8.75 0.70 -8.45
CA ASN A 104 7.85 0.57 -9.57
C ASN A 104 6.38 0.67 -9.15
N LEU A 105 6.02 0.04 -8.02
CA LEU A 105 4.68 0.09 -7.45
C LEU A 105 4.28 1.51 -7.06
N PHE A 106 5.17 2.22 -6.37
CA PHE A 106 4.91 3.61 -5.98
C PHE A 106 4.77 4.52 -7.20
N SER A 107 5.67 4.39 -8.18
CA SER A 107 5.58 5.13 -9.44
C SER A 107 4.28 4.83 -10.20
N HIS A 108 3.83 3.57 -10.20
CA HIS A 108 2.59 3.17 -10.84
C HIS A 108 1.36 3.75 -10.14
N ILE A 109 1.33 3.72 -8.81
CA ILE A 109 0.23 4.31 -8.00
C ILE A 109 0.15 5.82 -8.21
N LEU A 110 1.28 6.54 -8.28
CA LEU A 110 1.29 7.98 -8.53
C LEU A 110 0.69 8.36 -9.90
N ASN A 111 0.73 7.46 -10.87
CA ASN A 111 0.17 7.67 -12.21
C ASN A 111 -1.27 7.15 -12.36
N TYR A 112 -1.90 6.69 -11.28
CA TYR A 112 -3.27 6.23 -11.34
C TYR A 112 -4.25 7.39 -11.53
N PRO A 113 -5.32 7.18 -12.31
CA PRO A 113 -6.41 8.15 -12.39
C PRO A 113 -7.11 8.29 -11.02
N ILE A 114 -7.57 9.50 -10.72
CA ILE A 114 -8.20 9.84 -9.43
C ILE A 114 -9.38 8.92 -9.11
N ARG A 115 -10.14 8.49 -10.11
CA ARG A 115 -11.26 7.53 -9.94
C ARG A 115 -10.90 6.24 -9.17
N VAL A 116 -9.61 5.85 -9.17
CA VAL A 116 -9.16 4.67 -8.43
C VAL A 116 -9.06 4.99 -6.94
N PHE A 117 -8.58 6.20 -6.62
CA PHE A 117 -8.49 6.67 -5.22
C PHE A 117 -9.86 6.90 -4.60
N ASP A 118 -10.86 7.30 -5.38
CA ASP A 118 -12.24 7.47 -4.90
C ASP A 118 -12.92 6.13 -4.61
N LYS A 119 -12.57 5.07 -5.37
CA LYS A 119 -13.14 3.73 -5.18
C LYS A 119 -12.44 2.92 -4.09
N GLN A 120 -11.17 3.20 -3.82
CA GLN A 120 -10.36 2.44 -2.87
C GLN A 120 -9.85 3.35 -1.76
N PRO A 121 -10.09 3.03 -0.47
CA PRO A 121 -9.52 3.78 0.64
C PRO A 121 -8.00 3.87 0.52
N ALA A 122 -7.43 5.05 0.74
CA ALA A 122 -5.98 5.29 0.67
C ALA A 122 -5.17 4.29 1.52
N GLY A 123 -5.71 3.86 2.68
CA GLY A 123 -5.10 2.85 3.53
C GLY A 123 -4.88 1.50 2.85
N VAL A 124 -5.71 1.12 1.87
CA VAL A 124 -5.53 -0.12 1.09
C VAL A 124 -4.31 0.00 0.18
N LEU A 125 -4.17 1.13 -0.52
CA LEU A 125 -3.02 1.39 -1.39
C LEU A 125 -1.71 1.47 -0.60
N VAL A 126 -1.74 2.12 0.58
CA VAL A 126 -0.61 2.13 1.52
C VAL A 126 -0.27 0.70 1.96
N SER A 127 -1.28 -0.14 2.26
CA SER A 127 -1.05 -1.55 2.64
C SER A 127 -0.39 -2.36 1.53
N TYR A 128 -0.67 -2.08 0.26
CA TYR A 128 0.03 -2.73 -0.86
C TYR A 128 1.53 -2.37 -0.88
N ILE A 129 1.87 -1.09 -0.65
CA ILE A 129 3.26 -0.63 -0.64
C ILE A 129 4.03 -1.14 0.60
N THR A 130 3.36 -1.25 1.75
CA THR A 130 3.99 -1.61 3.03
C THR A 130 3.86 -3.11 3.32
N ASN A 131 2.66 -3.60 3.60
CA ASN A 131 2.43 -4.95 4.11
C ASN A 131 2.61 -6.03 3.03
N ASP A 132 2.09 -5.80 1.81
CA ASP A 132 2.18 -6.79 0.75
C ASP A 132 3.60 -6.89 0.19
N THR A 133 4.32 -5.77 0.03
CA THR A 133 5.74 -5.81 -0.33
C THR A 133 6.60 -6.43 0.78
N GLU A 134 6.23 -6.26 2.06
CA GLU A 134 6.92 -6.91 3.18
C GLU A 134 6.74 -8.42 3.16
N SER A 135 5.53 -8.90 2.85
CA SER A 135 5.27 -10.34 2.66
C SER A 135 6.10 -10.91 1.49
N MET A 136 6.26 -10.15 0.41
CA MET A 136 7.16 -10.52 -0.70
C MET A 136 8.63 -10.50 -0.25
N ARG A 137 9.03 -9.52 0.58
CA ARG A 137 10.38 -9.47 1.14
C ARG A 137 10.68 -10.74 1.94
N GLU A 138 9.78 -11.17 2.81
CA GLU A 138 9.96 -12.41 3.56
C GLU A 138 10.12 -13.63 2.64
N MET A 139 9.35 -13.70 1.57
CA MET A 139 9.48 -14.77 0.58
C MET A 139 10.88 -14.79 -0.07
N PHE A 140 11.36 -13.65 -0.54
CA PHE A 140 12.66 -13.56 -1.19
C PHE A 140 13.83 -13.70 -0.20
N VAL A 141 13.72 -13.16 1.03
CA VAL A 141 14.80 -13.14 2.02
C VAL A 141 14.92 -14.44 2.81
N SER A 142 13.80 -15.12 3.10
CA SER A 142 13.81 -16.35 3.91
C SER A 142 13.28 -17.58 3.17
N THR A 143 12.09 -17.50 2.57
CA THR A 143 11.40 -18.69 2.07
C THR A 143 12.10 -19.33 0.87
N ILE A 144 12.43 -18.55 -0.16
CA ILE A 144 13.13 -19.05 -1.35
C ILE A 144 14.51 -19.62 -1.00
N PRO A 145 15.37 -18.89 -0.24
CA PRO A 145 16.65 -19.44 0.21
C PRO A 145 16.53 -20.75 0.97
N THR A 146 15.59 -20.83 1.91
CA THR A 146 15.37 -22.05 2.71
C THR A 146 14.95 -23.23 1.86
N ILE A 147 14.07 -23.03 0.88
CA ILE A 147 13.65 -24.09 -0.07
C ILE A 147 14.86 -24.58 -0.88
N ILE A 148 15.63 -23.65 -1.42
CA ILE A 148 16.80 -23.98 -2.25
C ILE A 148 17.88 -24.67 -1.43
N GLN A 149 18.20 -24.12 -0.25
CA GLN A 149 19.19 -24.67 0.67
C GLN A 149 18.76 -26.08 1.14
N GLY A 150 17.47 -26.24 1.48
CA GLY A 150 16.92 -27.53 1.87
C GLY A 150 17.02 -28.59 0.75
N GLY A 151 16.67 -28.19 -0.47
CA GLY A 151 16.80 -29.07 -1.64
C GLY A 151 18.25 -29.47 -1.91
N LEU A 152 19.18 -28.50 -1.86
CA LEU A 152 20.61 -28.77 -2.07
C LEU A 152 21.20 -29.66 -0.96
N ARG A 153 20.85 -29.43 0.33
CA ARG A 153 21.26 -30.28 1.45
C ARG A 153 20.76 -31.70 1.31
N ILE A 154 19.47 -31.88 0.98
CA ILE A 154 18.91 -33.23 0.75
C ILE A 154 19.65 -33.94 -0.38
N SER A 155 19.88 -33.28 -1.51
CA SER A 155 20.65 -33.85 -2.62
C SER A 155 22.08 -34.20 -2.23
N ALA A 156 22.76 -33.33 -1.49
CA ALA A 156 24.12 -33.56 -1.02
C ALA A 156 24.20 -34.74 -0.03
N ILE A 157 23.20 -34.91 0.85
CA ILE A 157 23.10 -36.05 1.77
C ILE A 157 22.97 -37.38 0.98
N PHE A 158 22.08 -37.43 -0.04
CA PHE A 158 21.96 -38.62 -0.87
C PHE A 158 23.24 -38.98 -1.62
N ILE A 159 23.95 -37.96 -2.15
CA ILE A 159 25.25 -38.15 -2.79
C ILE A 159 26.27 -38.67 -1.77
N ALA A 160 26.33 -38.10 -0.59
CA ALA A 160 27.26 -38.54 0.46
C ALA A 160 26.98 -39.99 0.92
N ILE A 161 25.70 -40.33 1.11
CA ILE A 161 25.32 -41.72 1.44
C ILE A 161 25.67 -42.68 0.29
N ALA A 162 25.44 -42.29 -0.97
CA ALA A 162 25.81 -43.12 -2.13
C ALA A 162 27.33 -43.36 -2.23
N MET A 163 28.13 -42.38 -1.83
CA MET A 163 29.60 -42.52 -1.76
C MET A 163 30.06 -43.44 -0.61
N LEU A 164 29.25 -43.59 0.45
CA LEU A 164 29.51 -44.56 1.52
C LEU A 164 29.15 -45.97 1.06
N ASP A 165 27.91 -46.19 0.65
CA ASP A 165 27.39 -47.44 0.09
C ASP A 165 26.10 -47.13 -0.70
N TRP A 166 26.07 -47.55 -1.99
CA TRP A 166 24.91 -47.36 -2.85
C TRP A 166 23.65 -48.09 -2.35
N ARG A 167 23.81 -49.18 -1.59
CA ARG A 167 22.71 -49.97 -0.99
C ARG A 167 22.02 -49.16 0.10
N LEU A 168 22.80 -48.44 0.93
CA LEU A 168 22.30 -47.55 1.95
C LEU A 168 21.54 -46.37 1.33
N MET A 169 22.01 -45.86 0.19
CA MET A 169 21.31 -44.82 -0.55
C MET A 169 19.91 -45.31 -1.00
N LEU A 170 19.82 -46.50 -1.59
CA LEU A 170 18.53 -47.07 -2.02
C LEU A 170 17.55 -47.24 -0.86
N LEU A 171 18.03 -47.73 0.29
CA LEU A 171 17.21 -47.86 1.49
C LEU A 171 16.74 -46.47 1.99
N SER A 172 17.60 -45.48 1.92
CA SER A 172 17.29 -44.10 2.34
C SER A 172 16.20 -43.45 1.49
N LEU A 173 15.95 -43.92 0.25
CA LEU A 173 14.85 -43.44 -0.60
C LEU A 173 13.47 -43.63 0.05
N VAL A 174 13.31 -44.60 0.97
CA VAL A 174 12.08 -44.82 1.74
C VAL A 174 11.77 -43.63 2.66
N LEU A 175 12.79 -42.81 3.01
CA LEU A 175 12.60 -41.59 3.81
C LEU A 175 11.75 -40.55 3.08
N ILE A 176 11.88 -40.42 1.75
CA ILE A 176 11.16 -39.43 0.96
C ILE A 176 9.63 -39.60 1.06
N PRO A 177 9.06 -40.78 0.71
CA PRO A 177 7.61 -40.99 0.82
C PRO A 177 7.11 -40.89 2.27
N THR A 178 7.90 -41.38 3.25
CA THR A 178 7.55 -41.29 4.67
C THR A 178 7.44 -39.82 5.11
N LEU A 179 8.36 -38.97 4.68
CA LEU A 179 8.32 -37.56 4.96
C LEU A 179 7.17 -36.82 4.27
N LEU A 180 6.97 -37.09 2.99
CA LEU A 180 5.84 -36.53 2.25
C LEU A 180 4.50 -36.89 2.89
N PHE A 181 4.37 -38.11 3.38
CA PHE A 181 3.18 -38.58 4.11
C PHE A 181 3.01 -37.84 5.43
N THR A 182 4.06 -37.72 6.25
CA THR A 182 4.02 -36.98 7.53
C THR A 182 3.68 -35.53 7.32
N MET A 183 4.23 -34.91 6.28
CA MET A 183 3.92 -33.52 5.91
C MET A 183 2.46 -33.36 5.46
N HIS A 184 1.97 -34.27 4.66
CA HIS A 184 0.58 -34.27 4.24
C HIS A 184 -0.35 -34.39 5.44
N LEU A 185 -0.05 -35.32 6.36
CA LEU A 185 -0.82 -35.50 7.59
C LEU A 185 -0.80 -34.27 8.49
N TYR A 186 0.39 -33.71 8.74
CA TYR A 186 0.54 -32.45 9.49
C TYR A 186 -0.28 -31.33 8.87
N ARG A 187 -0.16 -31.13 7.57
CA ARG A 187 -0.91 -30.08 6.86
C ARG A 187 -2.43 -30.30 6.97
N LYS A 188 -2.91 -31.52 6.83
CA LYS A 188 -4.34 -31.86 6.95
C LYS A 188 -4.90 -31.54 8.33
N ILE A 189 -4.13 -31.77 9.38
CA ILE A 189 -4.55 -31.56 10.79
C ILE A 189 -4.36 -30.10 11.21
N SER A 190 -3.24 -29.48 10.86
CA SER A 190 -2.87 -28.13 11.31
C SER A 190 -3.65 -27.02 10.59
N MET A 191 -3.96 -27.17 9.30
CA MET A 191 -4.56 -26.13 8.47
C MET A 191 -5.92 -25.62 8.98
N PRO A 192 -6.89 -26.47 9.38
CA PRO A 192 -8.18 -26.02 9.89
C PRO A 192 -8.04 -25.21 11.18
N VAL A 193 -7.18 -25.67 12.10
CA VAL A 193 -6.93 -24.98 13.37
C VAL A 193 -6.24 -23.64 13.14
N PHE A 194 -5.29 -23.60 12.23
CA PHE A 194 -4.60 -22.36 11.87
C PHE A 194 -5.52 -21.32 11.21
N ASN A 195 -6.45 -21.75 10.35
CA ASN A 195 -7.46 -20.88 9.78
C ASN A 195 -8.37 -20.32 10.89
N GLY A 196 -8.76 -21.13 11.88
CA GLY A 196 -9.51 -20.68 13.04
C GLY A 196 -8.76 -19.62 13.86
N VAL A 197 -7.45 -19.77 14.06
CA VAL A 197 -6.62 -18.74 14.74
C VAL A 197 -6.65 -17.41 13.95
N ARG A 198 -6.54 -17.48 12.61
CA ARG A 198 -6.57 -16.28 11.75
C ARG A 198 -7.92 -15.58 11.77
N GLU A 199 -8.98 -16.34 11.71
CA GLU A 199 -10.35 -15.83 11.75
C GLU A 199 -10.60 -15.10 13.08
N GLN A 200 -10.21 -15.70 14.19
CA GLN A 200 -10.40 -15.08 15.50
C GLN A 200 -9.55 -13.82 15.68
N ILE A 201 -8.31 -13.76 15.20
CA ILE A 201 -7.50 -12.54 15.27
C ILE A 201 -8.11 -11.42 14.40
N SER A 202 -8.73 -11.76 13.27
CA SER A 202 -9.46 -10.80 12.44
C SER A 202 -10.67 -10.22 13.17
N TYR A 203 -11.45 -11.05 13.88
CA TYR A 203 -12.56 -10.58 14.72
C TYR A 203 -12.09 -9.67 15.84
N ILE A 204 -11.01 -10.05 16.54
CA ILE A 204 -10.41 -9.22 17.61
C ILE A 204 -9.98 -7.86 17.05
N ASN A 205 -9.28 -7.82 15.91
CA ASN A 205 -8.83 -6.57 15.29
C ASN A 205 -10.02 -5.69 14.85
N GLY A 206 -11.06 -6.28 14.27
CA GLY A 206 -12.29 -5.58 13.93
C GLY A 206 -12.95 -4.96 15.16
N ARG A 207 -13.08 -5.73 16.23
CA ARG A 207 -13.68 -5.27 17.49
C ARG A 207 -12.86 -4.17 18.17
N LEU A 208 -11.53 -4.28 18.16
CA LEU A 208 -10.65 -3.23 18.67
C LEU A 208 -10.81 -1.92 17.88
N ASN A 209 -10.83 -2.01 16.55
CA ASN A 209 -11.00 -0.83 15.70
C ASN A 209 -12.37 -0.16 15.93
N GLU A 210 -13.46 -0.94 15.97
CA GLU A 210 -14.80 -0.46 16.30
C GLU A 210 -14.83 0.23 17.68
N SER A 211 -14.22 -0.41 18.70
CA SER A 211 -14.19 0.14 20.07
C SER A 211 -13.39 1.43 20.15
N LEU A 212 -12.24 1.52 19.46
CA LEU A 212 -11.41 2.73 19.46
C LEU A 212 -12.10 3.89 18.75
N GLN A 213 -12.73 3.64 17.59
CA GLN A 213 -13.49 4.66 16.88
C GLN A 213 -14.72 5.14 17.66
N GLY A 214 -15.41 4.21 18.34
CA GLY A 214 -16.60 4.50 19.15
C GLY A 214 -16.29 4.84 20.63
N MET A 215 -15.03 5.10 21.02
CA MET A 215 -14.64 5.21 22.43
C MET A 215 -15.42 6.28 23.19
N ALA A 216 -15.61 7.45 22.60
CA ALA A 216 -16.39 8.54 23.21
C ALA A 216 -17.83 8.10 23.50
N LEU A 217 -18.45 7.36 22.57
CA LEU A 217 -19.81 6.84 22.73
C LEU A 217 -19.88 5.76 23.81
N ILE A 218 -18.91 4.83 23.80
CA ILE A 218 -18.81 3.75 24.82
C ILE A 218 -18.68 4.35 26.23
N GLN A 219 -17.89 5.42 26.38
CA GLN A 219 -17.72 6.12 27.66
C GLN A 219 -18.97 6.90 28.05
N ALA A 220 -19.57 7.65 27.13
CA ALA A 220 -20.79 8.43 27.36
C ALA A 220 -21.95 7.56 27.84
N PHE A 221 -22.11 6.36 27.26
CA PHE A 221 -23.16 5.40 27.62
C PHE A 221 -22.74 4.40 28.70
N ARG A 222 -21.54 4.51 29.29
CA ARG A 222 -21.01 3.62 30.34
C ARG A 222 -21.02 2.14 29.95
N GLN A 223 -20.76 1.81 28.67
CA GLN A 223 -20.84 0.45 28.14
C GLN A 223 -19.50 -0.32 28.19
N GLN A 224 -18.49 0.17 28.92
CA GLN A 224 -17.14 -0.43 28.97
C GLN A 224 -17.16 -1.91 29.41
N ALA A 225 -18.05 -2.26 30.39
CA ALA A 225 -18.17 -3.63 30.88
C ALA A 225 -18.71 -4.58 29.81
N ALA A 226 -19.72 -4.15 29.04
CA ALA A 226 -20.30 -4.97 27.98
C ALA A 226 -19.30 -5.21 26.83
N PHE A 227 -18.57 -4.17 26.42
CA PHE A 227 -17.53 -4.29 25.39
C PHE A 227 -16.37 -5.16 25.84
N ARG A 228 -15.91 -5.04 27.09
CA ARG A 228 -14.88 -5.90 27.69
C ARG A 228 -15.32 -7.38 27.69
N ASN A 229 -16.54 -7.68 28.10
CA ASN A 229 -17.04 -9.06 28.14
C ASN A 229 -17.10 -9.69 26.73
N LYS A 230 -17.51 -8.92 25.72
CA LYS A 230 -17.49 -9.38 24.32
C LYS A 230 -16.06 -9.63 23.83
N PHE A 231 -15.15 -8.72 24.12
CA PHE A 231 -13.73 -8.89 23.78
C PHE A 231 -13.14 -10.13 24.45
N GLU A 232 -13.43 -10.36 25.74
CA GLU A 232 -12.93 -11.53 26.47
C GLU A 232 -13.41 -12.85 25.87
N GLN A 233 -14.68 -12.91 25.40
CA GLN A 233 -15.21 -14.09 24.74
C GLN A 233 -14.44 -14.41 23.44
N GLU A 234 -14.16 -13.40 22.61
CA GLU A 234 -13.39 -13.57 21.37
C GLU A 234 -11.93 -13.92 21.66
N ASN A 235 -11.33 -13.29 22.67
CA ASN A 235 -9.97 -13.57 23.11
C ASN A 235 -9.84 -15.01 23.65
N GLN A 236 -10.83 -15.51 24.40
CA GLN A 236 -10.85 -16.87 24.89
C GLN A 236 -11.00 -17.91 23.75
N ARG A 237 -11.78 -17.59 22.72
CA ARG A 237 -11.87 -18.42 21.52
C ARG A 237 -10.53 -18.48 20.78
N TRP A 238 -9.90 -17.31 20.57
CA TRP A 238 -8.57 -17.23 19.98
C TRP A 238 -7.55 -18.05 20.78
N PHE A 239 -7.55 -17.92 22.13
CA PHE A 239 -6.67 -18.68 22.99
C PHE A 239 -6.86 -20.20 22.84
N THR A 240 -8.11 -20.65 22.73
CA THR A 240 -8.42 -22.08 22.52
C THR A 240 -7.87 -22.60 21.18
N PHE A 241 -8.09 -21.88 20.09
CA PHE A 241 -7.53 -22.25 18.78
C PHE A 241 -6.00 -22.19 18.80
N ARG A 242 -5.43 -21.16 19.43
CA ARG A 242 -3.97 -21.00 19.50
C ARG A 242 -3.32 -22.11 20.33
N SER A 243 -3.90 -22.46 21.46
CA SER A 243 -3.41 -23.57 22.29
C SER A 243 -3.47 -24.90 21.54
N LYS A 244 -4.56 -25.17 20.82
CA LYS A 244 -4.65 -26.37 19.94
C LYS A 244 -3.57 -26.34 18.85
N SER A 245 -3.33 -25.21 18.20
CA SER A 245 -2.27 -25.07 17.20
C SER A 245 -0.90 -25.38 17.78
N ILE A 246 -0.58 -24.84 18.96
CA ILE A 246 0.69 -25.09 19.66
C ILE A 246 0.81 -26.58 20.01
N GLY A 247 -0.27 -27.21 20.48
CA GLY A 247 -0.27 -28.64 20.80
C GLY A 247 0.02 -29.51 19.57
N ILE A 248 -0.60 -29.21 18.43
CA ILE A 248 -0.34 -29.93 17.16
C ILE A 248 1.10 -29.72 16.71
N ASP A 249 1.58 -28.49 16.71
CA ASP A 249 2.95 -28.15 16.30
C ASP A 249 3.99 -28.84 17.21
N SER A 250 3.75 -28.81 18.54
CA SER A 250 4.64 -29.43 19.53
C SER A 250 4.69 -30.96 19.43
N LEU A 251 3.60 -31.60 19.01
CA LEU A 251 3.58 -33.08 18.85
C LEU A 251 4.12 -33.52 17.48
N MET A 252 3.74 -32.83 16.43
CA MET A 252 3.94 -33.33 15.06
C MET A 252 5.23 -32.83 14.40
N LEU A 253 5.72 -31.61 14.73
CA LEU A 253 6.89 -31.06 14.03
C LEU A 253 8.21 -31.65 14.51
N ILE A 254 8.38 -31.83 15.81
CA ILE A 254 9.66 -32.32 16.38
C ILE A 254 9.55 -33.77 16.85
N PRO A 255 8.64 -34.15 17.77
CA PRO A 255 8.65 -35.51 18.30
C PRO A 255 8.29 -36.57 17.26
N LEU A 256 7.28 -36.30 16.42
CA LEU A 256 6.88 -37.27 15.39
C LEU A 256 7.96 -37.44 14.32
N THR A 257 8.56 -36.36 13.82
CA THR A 257 9.66 -36.45 12.87
C THR A 257 10.88 -37.14 13.48
N ARG A 258 11.18 -36.90 14.75
CA ARG A 258 12.26 -37.55 15.47
C ARG A 258 11.99 -39.04 15.69
N LEU A 259 10.75 -39.40 16.05
CA LEU A 259 10.32 -40.80 16.17
C LEU A 259 10.48 -41.53 14.84
N VAL A 260 9.97 -40.96 13.74
CA VAL A 260 10.11 -41.55 12.39
C VAL A 260 11.57 -41.70 12.01
N SER A 261 12.43 -40.69 12.27
CA SER A 261 13.86 -40.74 12.01
C SER A 261 14.52 -41.89 12.80
N THR A 262 14.24 -41.99 14.09
CA THR A 262 14.81 -43.03 14.97
C THR A 262 14.35 -44.42 14.58
N LEU A 263 13.05 -44.61 14.30
CA LEU A 263 12.53 -45.92 13.83
C LEU A 263 13.13 -46.32 12.49
N THR A 264 13.29 -45.38 11.56
CA THR A 264 13.94 -45.67 10.26
C THR A 264 15.40 -46.00 10.45
N ALA A 265 16.12 -45.24 11.28
CA ALA A 265 17.52 -45.54 11.59
C ALA A 265 17.66 -46.93 12.25
N ALA A 266 16.81 -47.25 13.24
CA ALA A 266 16.79 -48.56 13.91
C ALA A 266 16.45 -49.72 12.92
N GLY A 267 15.48 -49.51 12.04
CA GLY A 267 15.12 -50.51 11.00
C GLY A 267 16.26 -50.76 10.02
N ILE A 268 16.97 -49.73 9.62
CA ILE A 268 18.14 -49.83 8.72
C ILE A 268 19.29 -50.55 9.44
N VAL A 269 19.56 -50.18 10.71
CA VAL A 269 20.57 -50.85 11.53
C VAL A 269 20.24 -52.34 11.71
N ALA A 270 18.98 -52.68 12.02
CA ALA A 270 18.52 -54.06 12.14
C ALA A 270 18.66 -54.82 10.83
N TRP A 271 18.27 -54.24 9.70
CA TRP A 271 18.44 -54.87 8.38
C TRP A 271 19.92 -55.10 8.04
N PHE A 272 20.76 -54.13 8.38
CA PHE A 272 22.21 -54.20 8.21
C PHE A 272 22.81 -55.31 9.09
N ALA A 273 22.38 -55.42 10.33
CA ALA A 273 22.84 -56.45 11.25
C ALA A 273 22.49 -57.88 10.77
N THR A 274 21.32 -58.05 10.15
CA THR A 274 20.93 -59.35 9.59
C THR A 274 21.64 -59.68 8.27
N GLY A 275 21.98 -58.67 7.46
CA GLY A 275 22.72 -58.86 6.18
C GLY A 275 24.23 -58.98 6.37
N SER A 276 24.80 -58.51 7.48
CA SER A 276 26.23 -58.44 7.76
C SER A 276 26.82 -59.79 8.24
N LEU A 277 26.02 -60.80 8.42
CA LEU A 277 26.53 -62.15 8.65
C LEU A 277 27.44 -62.65 7.50
N THR A 278 27.45 -61.96 6.36
CA THR A 278 28.24 -62.27 5.17
C THR A 278 29.29 -61.20 4.78
N THR A 279 29.23 -59.98 5.33
CA THR A 279 30.18 -58.88 5.03
C THR A 279 30.48 -58.05 6.27
N VAL A 280 31.78 -57.80 6.54
CA VAL A 280 32.26 -56.95 7.64
C VAL A 280 31.87 -55.51 7.30
N ILE A 281 31.04 -54.86 8.15
CA ILE A 281 30.66 -53.47 7.99
C ILE A 281 31.57 -52.63 8.92
N ASP A 282 32.14 -51.56 8.35
CA ASP A 282 32.91 -50.60 9.12
C ASP A 282 31.98 -49.81 10.08
N VAL A 283 32.31 -49.79 11.34
CA VAL A 283 31.59 -49.07 12.41
C VAL A 283 31.43 -47.60 12.07
N GLY A 284 32.46 -47.00 11.48
CA GLY A 284 32.46 -45.62 11.04
C GLY A 284 31.47 -45.36 9.89
N THR A 285 31.29 -46.31 8.98
CA THR A 285 30.25 -46.20 7.94
C THR A 285 28.85 -46.10 8.55
N LEU A 286 28.56 -46.93 9.55
CA LEU A 286 27.29 -46.88 10.27
C LEU A 286 27.13 -45.54 11.02
N TYR A 287 28.18 -45.07 11.68
CA TYR A 287 28.17 -43.77 12.37
C TYR A 287 27.91 -42.62 11.41
N ALA A 288 28.61 -42.55 10.29
CA ALA A 288 28.39 -41.50 9.28
C ALA A 288 26.99 -41.53 8.70
N PHE A 289 26.49 -42.71 8.42
CA PHE A 289 25.15 -42.92 7.89
C PHE A 289 24.05 -42.44 8.86
N LEU A 290 24.15 -42.75 10.15
CA LEU A 290 23.20 -42.28 11.16
C LEU A 290 23.20 -40.74 11.27
N ASN A 291 24.39 -40.13 11.19
CA ASN A 291 24.51 -38.65 11.17
C ASN A 291 23.88 -38.04 9.92
N TYR A 292 24.02 -38.64 8.74
CA TYR A 292 23.37 -38.16 7.53
C TYR A 292 21.85 -38.26 7.59
N ILE A 293 21.32 -39.35 8.15
CA ILE A 293 19.87 -39.53 8.36
C ILE A 293 19.33 -38.45 9.30
N GLU A 294 20.01 -38.17 10.41
CA GLU A 294 19.56 -37.14 11.34
C GLU A 294 19.49 -35.77 10.65
N ARG A 295 20.52 -35.39 9.88
CA ARG A 295 20.58 -34.14 9.12
C ARG A 295 19.56 -34.06 7.98
N PHE A 296 19.04 -35.19 7.50
CA PHE A 296 18.03 -35.23 6.45
C PHE A 296 16.68 -34.65 6.88
N PHE A 297 16.32 -34.74 8.17
CA PHE A 297 15.06 -34.23 8.69
C PHE A 297 15.03 -32.74 8.96
N ASP A 298 16.17 -32.08 9.13
CA ASP A 298 16.24 -30.65 9.44
C ASP A 298 15.69 -29.73 8.33
N PRO A 299 16.06 -29.87 7.04
CA PRO A 299 15.48 -29.10 5.95
C PRO A 299 13.97 -29.23 5.89
N PHE A 300 13.46 -30.38 6.29
CA PHE A 300 12.06 -30.70 6.21
C PHE A 300 11.19 -29.93 7.22
N ARG A 301 11.68 -29.80 8.46
CA ARG A 301 11.04 -28.95 9.47
C ARG A 301 10.98 -27.51 9.01
N GLN A 302 12.10 -27.00 8.46
CA GLN A 302 12.17 -25.64 7.96
C GLN A 302 11.21 -25.40 6.79
N LEU A 303 11.17 -26.32 5.82
CA LEU A 303 10.24 -26.24 4.68
C LEU A 303 8.78 -26.18 5.11
N SER A 304 8.39 -26.98 6.11
CA SER A 304 7.00 -26.99 6.61
C SER A 304 6.57 -25.61 7.17
N MET A 305 7.49 -24.91 7.83
CA MET A 305 7.24 -23.56 8.35
C MET A 305 7.20 -22.52 7.23
N GLU A 306 8.04 -22.65 6.21
CA GLU A 306 8.15 -21.68 5.12
C GLU A 306 7.01 -21.78 4.09
N LEU A 307 6.38 -22.94 3.92
CA LEU A 307 5.22 -23.09 3.01
C LEU A 307 4.07 -22.14 3.32
N ARG A 308 3.86 -21.83 4.58
CA ARG A 308 2.83 -20.86 5.01
C ARG A 308 3.18 -19.44 4.58
N LYS A 309 4.43 -19.03 4.75
CA LYS A 309 4.91 -17.71 4.29
C LYS A 309 4.81 -17.60 2.77
N LEU A 310 5.14 -18.67 2.05
CA LEU A 310 4.99 -18.73 0.60
C LEU A 310 3.54 -18.50 0.15
N GLN A 311 2.56 -19.07 0.85
CA GLN A 311 1.14 -18.86 0.53
C GLN A 311 0.74 -17.40 0.73
N ILE A 312 1.12 -16.76 1.85
CA ILE A 312 0.83 -15.35 2.12
C ILE A 312 1.46 -14.48 1.03
N ALA A 313 2.74 -14.67 0.77
CA ALA A 313 3.47 -13.91 -0.24
C ALA A 313 2.89 -14.10 -1.65
N THR A 314 2.38 -15.28 -1.98
CA THR A 314 1.72 -15.57 -3.26
C THR A 314 0.44 -14.73 -3.41
N VAL A 315 -0.37 -14.61 -2.34
CA VAL A 315 -1.59 -13.79 -2.36
C VAL A 315 -1.24 -12.31 -2.47
N SER A 316 -0.27 -11.83 -1.68
CA SER A 316 0.23 -10.45 -1.73
C SER A 316 0.82 -10.10 -3.10
N SER A 317 1.63 -10.99 -3.66
CA SER A 317 2.18 -10.80 -5.02
C SER A 317 1.09 -10.74 -6.08
N LYS A 318 0.04 -11.57 -5.97
CA LYS A 318 -1.09 -11.55 -6.90
C LYS A 318 -1.78 -10.20 -6.88
N ARG A 319 -2.09 -9.65 -5.70
CA ARG A 319 -2.71 -8.31 -5.55
C ARG A 319 -1.86 -7.20 -6.17
N ILE A 320 -0.54 -7.21 -5.91
CA ILE A 320 0.38 -6.23 -6.47
C ILE A 320 0.42 -6.32 -8.00
N PHE A 321 0.47 -7.54 -8.56
CA PHE A 321 0.50 -7.69 -10.02
C PHE A 321 -0.85 -7.44 -10.69
N GLU A 322 -1.97 -7.69 -10.00
CA GLU A 322 -3.29 -7.25 -10.47
C GLU A 322 -3.36 -5.72 -10.57
N LEU A 323 -2.75 -5.02 -9.59
CA LEU A 323 -2.62 -3.57 -9.63
C LEU A 323 -1.78 -3.10 -10.83
N PHE A 324 -0.64 -3.75 -11.12
CA PHE A 324 0.17 -3.44 -12.32
C PHE A 324 -0.56 -3.75 -13.64
N ASP A 325 -1.48 -4.69 -13.64
CA ASP A 325 -2.25 -5.10 -14.84
C ASP A 325 -3.52 -4.27 -15.03
N ASP A 326 -3.90 -3.52 -14.02
CA ASP A 326 -5.03 -2.61 -14.11
C ASP A 326 -4.71 -1.50 -15.12
N LYS A 327 -5.18 -1.71 -16.34
CA LYS A 327 -5.12 -0.77 -17.46
C LYS A 327 -6.22 0.27 -17.35
N SER A 328 -6.60 0.72 -16.17
CA SER A 328 -7.50 1.86 -16.07
C SER A 328 -6.79 3.03 -16.74
N GLU A 329 -7.22 3.28 -17.94
CA GLU A 329 -6.80 4.25 -18.94
C GLU A 329 -5.80 5.32 -18.47
N SER A 330 -4.52 4.98 -18.52
CA SER A 330 -3.49 5.98 -18.73
C SER A 330 -3.77 6.54 -20.13
N GLN A 331 -4.36 7.73 -20.22
CA GLN A 331 -4.51 8.42 -21.49
C GLN A 331 -3.12 8.51 -22.11
N SER A 332 -2.99 8.06 -23.36
CA SER A 332 -1.73 8.19 -24.09
C SER A 332 -1.27 9.64 -24.02
N PRO A 333 -0.04 9.93 -23.59
CA PRO A 333 0.44 11.29 -23.47
C PRO A 333 0.41 11.96 -24.84
N LEU A 334 -0.52 12.91 -25.03
CA LEU A 334 -0.46 13.82 -26.16
C LEU A 334 0.80 14.67 -25.96
N THR A 335 1.68 14.70 -26.95
CA THR A 335 2.99 15.37 -26.85
C THR A 335 3.01 16.73 -27.52
N THR A 336 2.04 17.02 -28.39
CA THR A 336 2.00 18.26 -29.16
C THR A 336 1.13 19.30 -28.45
N ASN A 337 1.72 20.41 -28.03
CA ASN A 337 0.98 21.53 -27.43
C ASN A 337 -0.01 22.12 -28.45
N VAL A 338 -1.18 22.46 -27.96
CA VAL A 338 -2.27 23.08 -28.71
C VAL A 338 -2.26 24.57 -28.44
N ALA A 339 -2.46 25.39 -29.44
CA ALA A 339 -2.58 26.85 -29.29
C ALA A 339 -3.91 27.17 -28.58
N ILE A 340 -3.85 27.76 -27.39
CA ILE A 340 -5.01 28.19 -26.60
C ILE A 340 -4.86 29.68 -26.33
N PRO A 341 -5.93 30.48 -26.54
CA PRO A 341 -5.94 31.90 -26.22
C PRO A 341 -5.67 32.16 -24.75
N GLN A 342 -5.03 33.30 -24.42
CA GLN A 342 -4.73 33.65 -23.04
C GLN A 342 -6.02 33.87 -22.20
N GLN A 343 -7.05 34.45 -22.81
CA GLN A 343 -8.41 34.47 -22.26
C GLN A 343 -9.23 33.46 -23.04
N CYS A 344 -9.53 32.31 -22.45
CA CYS A 344 -10.24 31.24 -23.13
C CYS A 344 -11.62 31.01 -22.52
N ASP A 345 -12.63 30.96 -23.42
CA ASP A 345 -13.96 30.54 -23.07
C ASP A 345 -13.92 29.04 -22.69
N ILE A 346 -14.72 28.66 -21.71
CA ILE A 346 -14.97 27.26 -21.37
C ILE A 346 -16.41 26.95 -21.71
N GLU A 347 -16.60 26.00 -22.63
CA GLU A 347 -17.90 25.66 -23.15
C GLU A 347 -18.24 24.19 -22.90
N PHE A 348 -19.37 23.95 -22.30
CA PHE A 348 -20.01 22.64 -22.16
C PHE A 348 -21.14 22.51 -23.15
N ARG A 349 -21.19 21.43 -23.93
CA ARG A 349 -22.23 21.13 -24.92
C ARG A 349 -22.84 19.78 -24.66
N ASN A 350 -24.06 19.73 -24.14
CA ASN A 350 -24.86 18.52 -23.88
C ASN A 350 -24.06 17.44 -23.11
N VAL A 351 -23.35 17.87 -22.05
CA VAL A 351 -22.45 17.00 -21.29
C VAL A 351 -23.24 16.14 -20.30
N ASN A 352 -23.03 14.82 -20.41
CA ASN A 352 -23.57 13.82 -19.49
C ASN A 352 -22.44 13.10 -18.76
N LEU A 353 -22.56 13.00 -17.43
CA LEU A 353 -21.60 12.30 -16.57
C LEU A 353 -22.30 11.36 -15.61
N SER A 354 -21.79 10.12 -15.53
CA SER A 354 -22.13 9.15 -14.49
C SER A 354 -20.83 8.60 -13.87
N TYR A 355 -20.74 8.57 -12.54
CA TYR A 355 -19.62 7.92 -11.83
C TYR A 355 -19.77 6.40 -11.82
N GLU A 356 -21.03 5.92 -11.76
CA GLU A 356 -21.43 4.52 -11.85
C GLU A 356 -22.47 4.34 -12.96
N GLU A 357 -22.48 3.17 -13.58
CA GLU A 357 -23.47 2.86 -14.63
C GLU A 357 -24.89 2.99 -14.09
N GLY A 358 -25.72 3.75 -14.81
CA GLY A 358 -27.14 3.94 -14.46
C GLY A 358 -27.43 5.06 -13.46
N GLN A 359 -26.42 5.78 -12.94
CA GLN A 359 -26.63 6.91 -12.04
C GLN A 359 -26.09 8.22 -12.64
N PRO A 360 -26.87 8.92 -13.50
CA PRO A 360 -26.43 10.17 -14.11
C PRO A 360 -26.34 11.29 -13.06
N VAL A 361 -25.15 11.92 -12.97
CA VAL A 361 -24.86 13.04 -12.07
C VAL A 361 -24.91 14.37 -12.81
N LEU A 362 -24.45 14.44 -14.06
CA LEU A 362 -24.70 15.55 -14.96
C LEU A 362 -25.59 15.08 -16.10
N LYS A 363 -26.61 15.87 -16.43
CA LYS A 363 -27.62 15.56 -17.44
C LYS A 363 -27.76 16.75 -18.39
N ASP A 364 -27.31 16.55 -19.61
CA ASP A 364 -27.42 17.54 -20.70
C ASP A 364 -26.93 18.95 -20.34
N VAL A 365 -25.82 19.02 -19.58
CA VAL A 365 -25.28 20.28 -19.10
C VAL A 365 -24.66 21.08 -20.26
N SER A 366 -25.19 22.28 -20.47
CA SER A 366 -24.73 23.19 -21.53
C SER A 366 -24.61 24.63 -21.00
N PHE A 367 -23.42 25.21 -21.10
CA PHE A 367 -23.16 26.61 -20.72
C PHE A 367 -21.83 27.11 -21.35
N VAL A 368 -21.64 28.41 -21.32
CA VAL A 368 -20.38 29.06 -21.70
C VAL A 368 -19.93 29.97 -20.57
N ALA A 369 -18.78 29.65 -19.97
CA ALA A 369 -18.06 30.55 -19.09
C ALA A 369 -17.10 31.40 -19.94
N LYS A 370 -17.36 32.70 -20.00
CA LYS A 370 -16.60 33.65 -20.83
C LYS A 370 -15.17 33.83 -20.32
N GLY A 371 -14.22 33.89 -21.25
CA GLY A 371 -12.82 34.19 -20.95
C GLY A 371 -12.63 35.52 -20.24
N GLY A 372 -11.84 35.53 -19.17
CA GLY A 372 -11.60 36.73 -18.36
C GLY A 372 -12.79 37.17 -17.49
N LYS A 373 -13.81 36.31 -17.33
CA LYS A 373 -15.02 36.58 -16.56
C LYS A 373 -15.16 35.63 -15.36
N PHE A 374 -15.95 36.06 -14.38
CA PHE A 374 -16.26 35.31 -13.17
C PHE A 374 -17.61 34.59 -13.33
N THR A 375 -17.59 33.26 -13.37
CA THR A 375 -18.77 32.39 -13.40
C THR A 375 -18.92 31.65 -12.07
N ALA A 376 -20.08 31.78 -11.45
CA ALA A 376 -20.41 31.08 -10.21
C ALA A 376 -21.40 29.92 -10.49
N ILE A 377 -21.19 28.77 -9.84
CA ILE A 377 -22.07 27.62 -9.90
C ILE A 377 -22.67 27.40 -8.51
N VAL A 378 -23.98 27.50 -8.40
CA VAL A 378 -24.72 27.37 -7.13
C VAL A 378 -25.78 26.27 -7.23
N GLY A 379 -26.29 25.79 -6.09
CA GLY A 379 -27.34 24.77 -6.03
C GLY A 379 -27.24 23.92 -4.77
N HIS A 380 -28.21 23.05 -4.54
CA HIS A 380 -28.22 22.15 -3.39
C HIS A 380 -27.06 21.17 -3.37
N THR A 381 -26.73 20.65 -2.18
CA THR A 381 -25.75 19.55 -2.06
C THR A 381 -26.19 18.35 -2.90
N GLY A 382 -25.27 17.77 -3.67
CA GLY A 382 -25.58 16.65 -4.57
C GLY A 382 -26.17 17.06 -5.94
N SER A 383 -26.28 18.37 -6.26
CA SER A 383 -26.79 18.82 -7.57
C SER A 383 -25.78 18.66 -8.73
N GLY A 384 -24.54 18.21 -8.48
CA GLY A 384 -23.53 17.97 -9.52
C GLY A 384 -22.48 19.07 -9.71
N LYS A 385 -22.44 20.10 -8.85
CA LYS A 385 -21.52 21.26 -8.96
C LYS A 385 -20.04 20.87 -9.07
N SER A 386 -19.53 20.11 -8.10
CA SER A 386 -18.11 19.67 -8.10
C SER A 386 -17.80 18.69 -9.25
N SER A 387 -18.83 18.06 -9.83
CA SER A 387 -18.67 17.19 -11.01
C SER A 387 -18.28 17.99 -12.26
N ILE A 388 -18.68 19.24 -12.38
CA ILE A 388 -18.20 20.15 -13.45
C ILE A 388 -16.69 20.35 -13.33
N ILE A 389 -16.19 20.62 -12.10
CA ILE A 389 -14.75 20.75 -11.84
C ILE A 389 -14.03 19.43 -12.18
N ASN A 390 -14.56 18.29 -11.79
CA ASN A 390 -13.99 16.98 -12.06
C ASN A 390 -13.86 16.68 -13.56
N VAL A 391 -14.83 17.11 -14.37
CA VAL A 391 -14.78 16.99 -15.83
C VAL A 391 -13.71 17.94 -16.40
N LEU A 392 -13.68 19.21 -15.99
CA LEU A 392 -12.69 20.20 -16.45
C LEU A 392 -11.25 19.78 -16.13
N MET A 393 -11.04 19.23 -14.94
CA MET A 393 -9.74 18.70 -14.53
C MET A 393 -9.40 17.35 -15.18
N ARG A 394 -10.31 16.79 -16.01
CA ARG A 394 -10.16 15.44 -16.59
C ARG A 394 -9.91 14.36 -15.54
N PHE A 395 -10.41 14.53 -14.32
CA PHE A 395 -10.40 13.48 -13.30
C PHE A 395 -11.37 12.36 -13.65
N TYR A 396 -12.48 12.76 -14.33
CA TYR A 396 -13.48 11.86 -14.87
C TYR A 396 -13.81 12.23 -16.33
N GLN A 397 -14.03 11.22 -17.16
CA GLN A 397 -14.48 11.41 -18.53
C GLN A 397 -16.01 11.43 -18.59
N HIS A 398 -16.55 12.42 -19.31
CA HIS A 398 -17.97 12.46 -19.66
C HIS A 398 -18.30 11.39 -20.72
N GLN A 399 -19.50 10.83 -20.65
CA GLN A 399 -19.93 9.78 -21.57
C GLN A 399 -20.51 10.35 -22.89
N GLN A 400 -21.14 11.52 -22.82
CA GLN A 400 -21.77 12.18 -23.97
C GLN A 400 -21.51 13.69 -23.91
N GLY A 401 -21.59 14.35 -25.06
CA GLY A 401 -21.37 15.77 -25.21
C GLY A 401 -19.92 16.13 -25.49
N GLN A 402 -19.59 17.42 -25.39
CA GLN A 402 -18.24 17.95 -25.63
C GLN A 402 -17.92 19.05 -24.63
N VAL A 403 -16.68 19.11 -24.20
CA VAL A 403 -16.13 20.23 -23.42
C VAL A 403 -15.03 20.87 -24.24
N LEU A 404 -15.12 22.18 -24.44
CA LEU A 404 -14.15 22.98 -25.19
C LEU A 404 -13.47 23.99 -24.26
N VAL A 405 -12.19 24.19 -24.45
CA VAL A 405 -11.39 25.21 -23.74
C VAL A 405 -10.67 26.06 -24.79
N GLY A 406 -11.03 27.33 -24.89
CA GLY A 406 -10.54 28.20 -25.97
C GLY A 406 -10.88 27.69 -27.39
N GLY A 407 -12.04 27.05 -27.55
CA GLY A 407 -12.47 26.44 -28.81
C GLY A 407 -11.86 25.08 -29.13
N GLN A 408 -10.93 24.60 -28.30
CA GLN A 408 -10.28 23.29 -28.49
C GLN A 408 -10.95 22.22 -27.60
N PRO A 409 -11.18 21.00 -28.11
CA PRO A 409 -11.72 19.91 -27.30
C PRO A 409 -10.77 19.60 -26.12
N LEU A 410 -11.34 19.53 -24.91
CA LEU A 410 -10.58 19.26 -23.68
C LEU A 410 -9.72 17.99 -23.78
N VAL A 411 -10.21 16.96 -24.47
CA VAL A 411 -9.51 15.68 -24.68
C VAL A 411 -8.27 15.81 -25.57
N SER A 412 -8.20 16.85 -26.44
CA SER A 412 -7.06 17.09 -27.33
C SER A 412 -5.92 17.86 -26.68
N ILE A 413 -6.15 18.47 -25.51
CA ILE A 413 -5.15 19.26 -24.79
C ILE A 413 -4.22 18.30 -24.03
N PRO A 414 -2.88 18.39 -24.20
CA PRO A 414 -1.93 17.62 -23.40
C PRO A 414 -2.13 17.85 -21.88
N GLU A 415 -2.02 16.80 -21.09
CA GLU A 415 -2.23 16.91 -19.65
C GLU A 415 -1.27 17.90 -19.00
N SER A 416 0.00 17.89 -19.39
CA SER A 416 1.00 18.83 -18.90
C SER A 416 0.66 20.30 -19.21
N GLN A 417 -0.01 20.56 -20.35
CA GLN A 417 -0.49 21.89 -20.70
C GLN A 417 -1.72 22.27 -19.88
N LEU A 418 -2.69 21.35 -19.75
CA LEU A 418 -3.91 21.57 -18.96
C LEU A 418 -3.57 21.89 -17.51
N ARG A 419 -2.64 21.15 -16.87
CA ARG A 419 -2.22 21.40 -15.48
C ARG A 419 -1.51 22.74 -15.27
N LYS A 420 -0.85 23.26 -16.31
CA LYS A 420 -0.25 24.62 -16.26
C LYS A 420 -1.28 25.73 -16.44
N MET A 421 -2.32 25.45 -17.22
CA MET A 421 -3.37 26.44 -17.52
C MET A 421 -4.38 26.61 -16.40
N VAL A 422 -4.65 25.53 -15.65
CA VAL A 422 -5.73 25.47 -14.66
C VAL A 422 -5.16 25.42 -13.26
N GLY A 423 -5.49 26.40 -12.44
CA GLY A 423 -5.28 26.40 -11.00
C GLY A 423 -6.52 25.86 -10.29
N LEU A 424 -6.36 24.83 -9.46
CA LEU A 424 -7.44 24.24 -8.66
C LEU A 424 -7.21 24.51 -7.18
N VAL A 425 -8.27 25.00 -6.52
CA VAL A 425 -8.38 25.06 -5.06
C VAL A 425 -9.54 24.18 -4.63
N SER A 426 -9.22 23.11 -3.90
CA SER A 426 -10.21 22.14 -3.41
C SER A 426 -10.88 22.62 -2.12
N GLN A 427 -12.04 22.05 -1.80
CA GLN A 427 -12.80 22.33 -0.59
C GLN A 427 -11.97 22.10 0.68
N ASP A 428 -11.26 20.99 0.79
CA ASP A 428 -10.33 20.66 1.87
C ASP A 428 -8.88 20.69 1.36
N PRO A 429 -8.15 21.80 1.51
CA PRO A 429 -6.79 21.91 1.02
C PRO A 429 -5.82 20.99 1.78
N THR A 430 -5.13 20.14 1.06
CA THR A 430 -4.09 19.29 1.65
C THR A 430 -2.78 20.06 1.81
N ILE A 431 -2.23 20.04 3.02
CA ILE A 431 -0.89 20.54 3.33
C ILE A 431 0.09 19.37 3.37
N PHE A 432 1.07 19.42 2.48
CA PHE A 432 2.12 18.40 2.38
C PHE A 432 3.21 18.60 3.42
N SER A 433 3.91 17.54 3.75
CA SER A 433 5.10 17.62 4.60
C SER A 433 6.18 18.45 3.93
N GLY A 434 6.66 19.47 4.61
CA GLY A 434 7.63 20.45 4.11
C GLY A 434 7.42 21.81 4.75
N SER A 435 8.12 22.82 4.26
CA SER A 435 7.92 24.22 4.67
C SER A 435 6.69 24.83 3.98
N VAL A 436 6.28 26.01 4.42
CA VAL A 436 5.27 26.83 3.74
C VAL A 436 5.71 27.12 2.30
N LEU A 437 6.99 27.44 2.10
CA LEU A 437 7.59 27.64 0.77
C LEU A 437 7.43 26.40 -0.12
N ASP A 438 7.76 25.18 0.39
CA ASP A 438 7.59 23.93 -0.33
C ASP A 438 6.13 23.69 -0.73
N ASN A 439 5.19 24.12 0.10
CA ASN A 439 3.76 23.97 -0.15
C ASN A 439 3.24 24.95 -1.20
N ILE A 440 3.72 26.18 -1.25
CA ILE A 440 3.34 27.17 -2.28
C ILE A 440 3.95 26.78 -3.63
N GLU A 441 5.22 26.37 -3.65
CA GLU A 441 5.98 26.05 -4.86
C GLU A 441 5.90 24.56 -5.26
N LEU A 442 4.90 23.83 -4.78
CA LEU A 442 4.76 22.36 -4.87
C LEU A 442 4.99 21.79 -6.27
N SER A 443 4.65 22.53 -7.32
CA SER A 443 4.71 22.08 -8.71
C SER A 443 5.92 22.60 -9.46
N HIS A 444 6.78 23.37 -8.81
CA HIS A 444 8.00 23.87 -9.42
C HIS A 444 9.21 23.01 -9.06
N ALA A 445 9.98 22.61 -10.07
CA ALA A 445 11.20 21.82 -9.87
C ALA A 445 12.30 22.62 -9.13
N ILE A 446 12.25 23.95 -9.23
CA ILE A 446 13.17 24.87 -8.55
C ILE A 446 12.34 25.81 -7.70
N LEU A 447 12.54 25.78 -6.40
CA LEU A 447 11.90 26.67 -5.44
C LEU A 447 12.36 28.12 -5.68
N ASN A 448 11.39 29.03 -5.71
CA ASN A 448 11.64 30.46 -5.85
C ASN A 448 10.87 31.22 -4.77
N GLU A 449 11.60 31.74 -3.79
CA GLU A 449 11.02 32.42 -2.65
C GLU A 449 10.29 33.72 -3.05
N ASP A 450 10.84 34.49 -3.99
CA ASP A 450 10.20 35.74 -4.48
C ASP A 450 8.85 35.45 -5.14
N ARG A 451 8.76 34.35 -5.92
CA ARG A 451 7.51 33.94 -6.55
C ARG A 451 6.48 33.50 -5.52
N ALA A 452 6.89 32.73 -4.50
CA ALA A 452 6.03 32.32 -3.40
C ALA A 452 5.53 33.53 -2.59
N ILE A 453 6.41 34.45 -2.26
CA ILE A 453 6.07 35.70 -1.55
C ILE A 453 5.08 36.54 -2.37
N ASN A 454 5.32 36.70 -3.67
CA ASN A 454 4.42 37.45 -4.54
C ASN A 454 3.04 36.81 -4.64
N ALA A 455 2.96 35.46 -4.78
CA ALA A 455 1.71 34.74 -4.77
C ALA A 455 0.98 34.87 -3.42
N ALA A 456 1.70 34.74 -2.30
CA ALA A 456 1.14 34.88 -0.95
C ALA A 456 0.61 36.29 -0.69
N LYS A 457 1.31 37.33 -1.14
CA LYS A 457 0.87 38.74 -1.01
C LYS A 457 -0.41 39.01 -1.79
N GLN A 458 -0.55 38.47 -3.00
CA GLN A 458 -1.77 38.63 -3.80
C GLN A 458 -3.03 38.10 -3.10
N VAL A 459 -2.89 37.03 -2.32
CA VAL A 459 -4.00 36.40 -1.56
C VAL A 459 -3.99 36.78 -0.08
N ARG A 460 -3.20 37.76 0.36
CA ARG A 460 -3.03 38.16 1.77
C ARG A 460 -2.60 37.00 2.70
N ALA A 461 -1.98 35.97 2.18
CA ALA A 461 -1.40 34.91 2.99
C ALA A 461 -0.10 35.35 3.68
N ASP A 462 0.62 36.35 3.14
CA ASP A 462 1.88 36.86 3.68
C ASP A 462 1.72 37.31 5.13
N ASP A 463 0.60 37.95 5.48
CA ASP A 463 0.34 38.48 6.82
C ASP A 463 0.37 37.41 7.91
N PHE A 464 -0.26 36.27 7.68
CA PHE A 464 -0.22 35.17 8.64
C PHE A 464 1.11 34.38 8.57
N ILE A 465 1.68 34.20 7.36
CA ILE A 465 2.96 33.52 7.18
C ILE A 465 4.08 34.20 7.96
N GLN A 466 4.14 35.52 7.93
CA GLN A 466 5.14 36.30 8.69
C GLN A 466 4.98 36.16 10.22
N ARG A 467 3.78 35.87 10.71
CA ARG A 467 3.51 35.59 12.12
C ARG A 467 3.95 34.21 12.57
N LEU A 468 4.17 33.28 11.64
CA LEU A 468 4.64 31.94 11.95
C LEU A 468 6.12 31.96 12.36
N ASN A 469 6.49 31.12 13.33
CA ASN A 469 7.88 30.98 13.75
C ASN A 469 8.74 30.41 12.60
N GLY A 470 9.53 31.25 11.94
CA GLY A 470 10.32 30.90 10.76
C GLY A 470 9.71 31.33 9.42
N GLY A 471 8.55 32.04 9.41
CA GLY A 471 7.94 32.58 8.20
C GLY A 471 7.71 31.52 7.09
N TYR A 472 8.18 31.78 5.89
CA TYR A 472 8.09 30.86 4.76
C TYR A 472 8.81 29.52 4.97
N HIS A 473 9.79 29.46 5.87
CA HIS A 473 10.51 28.23 6.22
C HIS A 473 9.84 27.47 7.37
N HIS A 474 8.77 27.98 7.95
CA HIS A 474 7.96 27.25 8.93
C HIS A 474 7.48 25.92 8.36
N ARG A 475 7.55 24.86 9.17
CA ARG A 475 7.07 23.51 8.80
C ARG A 475 5.80 23.21 9.57
N PRO A 476 4.64 23.30 8.93
CA PRO A 476 3.38 22.94 9.56
C PRO A 476 3.37 21.46 9.99
N SER A 477 2.58 21.13 11.01
CA SER A 477 2.35 19.75 11.39
C SER A 477 1.73 18.93 10.24
N ILE A 478 1.89 17.62 10.27
CA ILE A 478 1.38 16.72 9.23
C ILE A 478 -0.12 16.98 8.99
N GLY A 479 -0.48 17.19 7.72
CA GLY A 479 -1.85 17.55 7.32
C GLY A 479 -2.27 18.97 7.66
N GLY A 480 -1.34 19.85 8.10
CA GLY A 480 -1.64 21.24 8.40
C GLY A 480 -2.42 21.46 9.69
N GLY A 481 -2.38 20.51 10.64
CA GLY A 481 -3.15 20.59 11.90
C GLY A 481 -2.77 21.76 12.83
N SER A 482 -1.62 22.42 12.57
CA SER A 482 -1.21 23.65 13.28
C SER A 482 -1.74 24.92 12.64
N LEU A 483 -2.36 24.85 11.46
CA LEU A 483 -2.95 25.97 10.74
C LEU A 483 -4.48 25.94 10.87
N SER A 484 -5.09 27.13 10.96
CA SER A 484 -6.55 27.25 10.87
C SER A 484 -7.09 26.80 9.50
N VAL A 485 -8.39 26.57 9.38
CA VAL A 485 -9.01 26.20 8.09
C VAL A 485 -8.77 27.28 7.05
N GLY A 486 -8.91 28.55 7.43
CA GLY A 486 -8.71 29.68 6.53
C GLY A 486 -7.25 29.88 6.12
N GLU A 487 -6.30 29.72 7.05
CA GLU A 487 -4.88 29.77 6.71
C GLU A 487 -4.49 28.68 5.71
N ARG A 488 -5.02 27.45 5.86
CA ARG A 488 -4.83 26.39 4.86
C ARG A 488 -5.41 26.76 3.50
N GLN A 489 -6.55 27.47 3.49
CA GLN A 489 -7.21 27.90 2.27
C GLN A 489 -6.44 29.01 1.56
N LEU A 490 -5.96 30.03 2.30
CA LEU A 490 -5.08 31.07 1.77
C LEU A 490 -3.78 30.48 1.21
N LEU A 491 -3.22 29.46 1.87
CA LEU A 491 -2.04 28.76 1.39
C LEU A 491 -2.31 27.99 0.08
N ALA A 492 -3.49 27.37 -0.05
CA ALA A 492 -3.91 26.70 -1.29
C ALA A 492 -4.16 27.70 -2.43
N LEU A 493 -4.71 28.87 -2.14
CA LEU A 493 -4.85 29.96 -3.11
C LEU A 493 -3.47 30.45 -3.57
N ALA A 494 -2.52 30.68 -2.65
CA ALA A 494 -1.16 31.06 -2.98
C ALA A 494 -0.46 30.01 -3.85
N ARG A 495 -0.62 28.72 -3.52
CA ARG A 495 -0.13 27.59 -4.33
C ARG A 495 -0.68 27.61 -5.75
N ALA A 496 -1.99 27.79 -5.89
CA ALA A 496 -2.62 27.84 -7.20
C ALA A 496 -2.17 29.06 -8.02
N LEU A 497 -1.94 30.22 -7.37
CA LEU A 497 -1.45 31.44 -8.01
C LEU A 497 0.02 31.39 -8.42
N SER A 498 0.86 30.64 -7.69
CA SER A 498 2.30 30.57 -8.00
C SER A 498 2.59 30.10 -9.44
N HIS A 499 1.64 29.42 -10.08
CA HIS A 499 1.70 28.96 -11.47
C HIS A 499 1.22 29.99 -12.48
N ASN A 500 0.62 31.09 -12.04
CA ASN A 500 -0.03 32.06 -12.89
C ASN A 500 -1.01 31.43 -13.92
N PRO A 501 -2.01 30.64 -13.48
CA PRO A 501 -2.93 29.94 -14.36
C PRO A 501 -3.85 30.91 -15.10
N GLN A 502 -4.31 30.50 -16.29
CA GLN A 502 -5.29 31.23 -17.10
C GLN A 502 -6.72 31.04 -16.61
N VAL A 503 -6.99 29.85 -16.06
CA VAL A 503 -8.29 29.43 -15.53
C VAL A 503 -8.14 29.10 -14.06
N PHE A 504 -8.99 29.65 -13.23
CA PHE A 504 -9.10 29.36 -11.81
C PHE A 504 -10.37 28.56 -11.52
N LEU A 505 -10.21 27.38 -10.90
CA LEU A 505 -11.31 26.55 -10.42
C LEU A 505 -11.27 26.53 -8.90
N LEU A 506 -12.38 26.90 -8.27
CA LEU A 506 -12.51 26.90 -6.81
C LEU A 506 -13.71 26.04 -6.42
N ASP A 507 -13.47 25.05 -5.58
CA ASP A 507 -14.51 24.21 -4.99
C ASP A 507 -14.71 24.61 -3.52
N GLU A 508 -15.79 25.34 -3.23
CA GLU A 508 -16.21 25.77 -1.88
C GLU A 508 -15.14 26.43 -1.01
N ALA A 509 -14.60 27.56 -1.45
CA ALA A 509 -13.49 28.25 -0.79
C ALA A 509 -13.79 28.88 0.61
N THR A 510 -15.02 28.82 1.14
CA THR A 510 -15.42 29.61 2.34
C THR A 510 -16.20 28.83 3.41
N ALA A 511 -16.28 27.50 3.35
CA ALA A 511 -16.97 26.72 4.37
C ALA A 511 -16.17 26.65 5.69
N ASN A 512 -16.85 26.90 6.82
CA ASN A 512 -16.28 26.75 8.18
C ASN A 512 -15.05 27.64 8.52
N ILE A 513 -15.01 28.86 7.98
CA ILE A 513 -13.95 29.83 8.21
C ILE A 513 -14.46 30.93 9.17
N ASP A 514 -13.59 31.44 10.04
CA ASP A 514 -13.86 32.60 10.87
C ASP A 514 -14.03 33.87 10.02
N SER A 515 -14.77 34.86 10.53
CA SER A 515 -15.15 36.07 9.78
C SER A 515 -13.95 36.91 9.29
N GLU A 516 -12.84 36.96 10.05
CA GLU A 516 -11.63 37.70 9.65
C GLU A 516 -10.95 37.02 8.43
N THR A 517 -10.87 35.70 8.46
CA THR A 517 -10.27 34.92 7.35
C THR A 517 -11.20 34.86 6.14
N GLU A 518 -12.53 34.89 6.35
CA GLU A 518 -13.51 34.95 5.25
C GLU A 518 -13.34 36.25 4.44
N GLU A 519 -13.13 37.38 5.11
CA GLU A 519 -12.86 38.66 4.43
C GLU A 519 -11.53 38.63 3.67
N ALA A 520 -10.48 38.04 4.24
CA ALA A 520 -9.19 37.86 3.55
C ALA A 520 -9.33 36.98 2.29
N VAL A 521 -10.10 35.89 2.37
CA VAL A 521 -10.39 35.03 1.20
C VAL A 521 -11.19 35.76 0.14
N LYS A 522 -12.18 36.58 0.52
CA LYS A 522 -12.96 37.38 -0.41
C LYS A 522 -12.09 38.36 -1.17
N ILE A 523 -11.23 39.11 -0.48
CA ILE A 523 -10.28 40.03 -1.10
C ILE A 523 -9.30 39.30 -2.01
N ALA A 524 -8.84 38.09 -1.59
CA ALA A 524 -8.00 37.26 -2.42
C ALA A 524 -8.71 36.86 -3.73
N LEU A 525 -9.99 36.50 -3.66
CA LEU A 525 -10.80 36.17 -4.83
C LEU A 525 -10.97 37.37 -5.77
N ASP A 526 -11.22 38.56 -5.26
CA ASP A 526 -11.32 39.76 -6.07
C ASP A 526 -10.00 40.06 -6.80
N ASN A 527 -8.85 39.88 -6.13
CA ASN A 527 -7.52 40.03 -6.75
C ASN A 527 -7.21 38.99 -7.82
N ILE A 528 -7.74 37.78 -7.68
CA ILE A 528 -7.55 36.68 -8.64
C ILE A 528 -8.33 36.91 -9.93
N GLN A 529 -9.49 37.55 -9.87
CA GLN A 529 -10.39 37.75 -11.01
C GLN A 529 -9.79 38.64 -12.11
N ASP A 530 -8.81 39.48 -11.79
CA ASP A 530 -8.26 40.47 -12.74
C ASP A 530 -7.60 39.75 -13.94
N GLY A 531 -8.29 39.79 -15.08
CA GLY A 531 -7.84 39.25 -16.35
C GLY A 531 -7.86 37.72 -16.52
N ARG A 532 -8.38 36.96 -15.56
CA ARG A 532 -8.44 35.49 -15.58
C ARG A 532 -9.87 34.97 -15.67
N THR A 533 -10.02 33.78 -16.25
CA THR A 533 -11.33 33.07 -16.24
C THR A 533 -11.48 32.36 -14.89
N VAL A 534 -12.50 32.71 -14.11
CA VAL A 534 -12.73 32.15 -12.78
C VAL A 534 -14.05 31.38 -12.79
N ILE A 535 -14.02 30.11 -12.35
CA ILE A 535 -15.22 29.30 -12.09
C ILE A 535 -15.20 28.90 -10.62
N ILE A 536 -16.22 29.30 -9.87
CA ILE A 536 -16.37 28.96 -8.46
C ILE A 536 -17.61 28.10 -8.25
N VAL A 537 -17.46 27.02 -7.52
CA VAL A 537 -18.58 26.28 -6.91
C VAL A 537 -18.78 26.87 -5.52
N ALA A 538 -19.91 27.52 -5.30
CA ALA A 538 -20.15 28.23 -4.06
C ALA A 538 -21.31 27.63 -3.28
N HIS A 539 -21.11 27.53 -1.98
CA HIS A 539 -22.14 27.23 -0.99
C HIS A 539 -22.65 28.49 -0.28
N ARG A 540 -21.84 29.56 -0.24
CA ARG A 540 -22.26 30.86 0.30
C ARG A 540 -22.57 31.83 -0.84
N LEU A 541 -23.81 32.31 -0.86
CA LEU A 541 -24.27 33.21 -1.91
C LEU A 541 -23.69 34.62 -1.81
N SER A 542 -23.19 35.05 -0.63
CA SER A 542 -22.41 36.28 -0.46
C SER A 542 -21.15 36.35 -1.33
N THR A 543 -20.56 35.23 -1.65
CA THR A 543 -19.36 35.14 -2.47
C THR A 543 -19.64 35.30 -3.98
N VAL A 544 -20.86 35.08 -4.41
CA VAL A 544 -21.24 35.03 -5.84
C VAL A 544 -22.06 36.22 -6.32
N GLN A 545 -22.38 37.17 -5.44
CA GLN A 545 -23.15 38.36 -5.79
C GLN A 545 -22.51 39.19 -6.91
N ASN A 546 -21.17 39.24 -6.93
CA ASN A 546 -20.39 39.98 -7.92
C ASN A 546 -20.07 39.18 -9.17
N ALA A 547 -20.61 37.95 -9.32
CA ALA A 547 -20.34 37.12 -10.49
C ALA A 547 -20.96 37.71 -11.77
N ASP A 548 -20.18 37.71 -12.85
CA ASP A 548 -20.67 38.11 -14.19
C ASP A 548 -21.77 37.15 -14.68
N GLN A 549 -21.71 35.88 -14.24
CA GLN A 549 -22.68 34.86 -14.57
C GLN A 549 -22.86 33.89 -13.39
N ILE A 550 -24.10 33.60 -13.04
CA ILE A 550 -24.47 32.60 -12.05
C ILE A 550 -25.22 31.47 -12.77
N LEU A 551 -24.79 30.24 -12.55
CA LEU A 551 -25.43 29.02 -13.04
C LEU A 551 -26.05 28.30 -11.85
N VAL A 552 -27.35 28.07 -11.90
CA VAL A 552 -28.09 27.38 -10.84
C VAL A 552 -28.29 25.93 -11.24
N MET A 553 -27.72 25.03 -10.45
CA MET A 553 -27.81 23.59 -10.69
C MET A 553 -28.84 22.93 -9.77
N ASN A 554 -29.68 22.09 -10.36
CA ASN A 554 -30.61 21.25 -9.64
C ASN A 554 -30.68 19.86 -10.30
N HIS A 555 -30.53 18.78 -9.51
CA HIS A 555 -30.60 17.37 -9.96
C HIS A 555 -29.75 17.03 -11.22
N GLY A 556 -28.60 17.68 -11.36
CA GLY A 556 -27.64 17.44 -12.47
C GLY A 556 -27.88 18.28 -13.72
N GLU A 557 -28.83 19.20 -13.70
CA GLU A 557 -29.20 20.08 -14.82
C GLU A 557 -28.98 21.56 -14.42
N ILE A 558 -28.73 22.43 -15.40
CA ILE A 558 -28.72 23.89 -15.20
C ILE A 558 -30.17 24.39 -15.39
N VAL A 559 -30.78 24.83 -14.30
CA VAL A 559 -32.20 25.26 -14.30
C VAL A 559 -32.36 26.78 -14.51
N GLN A 560 -31.38 27.58 -14.06
CA GLN A 560 -31.36 29.02 -14.24
C GLN A 560 -29.95 29.53 -14.55
N SER A 561 -29.85 30.61 -15.32
CA SER A 561 -28.56 31.29 -15.61
C SER A 561 -28.81 32.80 -15.76
N GLY A 562 -27.96 33.62 -15.11
CA GLY A 562 -28.10 35.09 -15.16
C GLY A 562 -27.12 35.79 -14.21
N THR A 563 -27.31 37.07 -13.99
CA THR A 563 -26.64 37.84 -12.94
C THR A 563 -27.43 37.76 -11.63
N HIS A 564 -26.82 38.17 -10.51
CA HIS A 564 -27.49 38.22 -9.20
C HIS A 564 -28.80 39.03 -9.28
N ASP A 565 -28.72 40.26 -9.82
CA ASP A 565 -29.86 41.19 -9.90
C ASP A 565 -31.01 40.62 -10.76
N ALA A 566 -30.67 39.90 -11.83
CA ALA A 566 -31.70 39.27 -12.70
C ALA A 566 -32.36 38.09 -12.00
N LEU A 567 -31.55 37.22 -11.34
CA LEU A 567 -32.06 36.00 -10.74
C LEU A 567 -32.82 36.21 -9.43
N ILE A 568 -32.48 37.22 -8.64
CA ILE A 568 -33.17 37.52 -7.38
C ILE A 568 -34.61 38.05 -7.61
N THR A 569 -34.84 38.68 -8.76
CA THR A 569 -36.18 39.22 -9.15
C THR A 569 -37.09 38.16 -9.78
N GLN A 570 -36.53 37.01 -10.18
CA GLN A 570 -37.30 35.92 -10.77
C GLN A 570 -37.66 34.88 -9.69
N ASP A 571 -38.86 34.35 -9.73
CA ASP A 571 -39.21 33.20 -8.91
C ASP A 571 -38.45 31.96 -9.39
N GLY A 572 -37.80 31.24 -8.47
CA GLY A 572 -37.05 30.03 -8.78
C GLY A 572 -35.99 29.69 -7.78
N ASP A 573 -35.24 28.60 -8.06
CA ASP A 573 -34.30 27.97 -7.15
C ASP A 573 -33.24 28.94 -6.59
N TYR A 574 -32.77 29.93 -7.37
CA TYR A 574 -31.79 30.92 -6.89
C TYR A 574 -32.33 31.78 -5.77
N ARG A 575 -33.52 32.33 -5.96
CA ARG A 575 -34.19 33.20 -4.97
C ARG A 575 -34.45 32.44 -3.67
N ASP A 576 -34.96 31.22 -3.80
CA ASP A 576 -35.26 30.37 -2.64
C ASP A 576 -34.01 30.04 -1.85
N LEU A 577 -32.93 29.67 -2.52
CA LEU A 577 -31.61 29.45 -1.90
C LEU A 577 -31.07 30.71 -1.20
N TYR A 578 -31.23 31.88 -1.84
CA TYR A 578 -30.75 33.14 -1.30
C TYR A 578 -31.50 33.53 -0.02
N LEU A 579 -32.83 33.45 -0.04
CA LEU A 579 -33.67 33.76 1.12
C LEU A 579 -33.42 32.80 2.28
N ALA A 580 -33.31 31.52 2.01
CA ALA A 580 -32.97 30.52 3.05
C ALA A 580 -31.64 30.80 3.73
N GLN A 581 -30.60 31.22 2.96
CA GLN A 581 -29.30 31.56 3.55
C GLN A 581 -29.32 32.87 4.34
N GLN A 582 -30.10 33.86 3.89
CA GLN A 582 -30.27 35.09 4.66
C GLN A 582 -30.95 34.84 6.02
N GLU A 583 -31.98 34.02 6.04
CA GLU A 583 -32.66 33.65 7.29
C GLU A 583 -31.70 32.88 8.23
N GLN A 584 -30.88 31.99 7.69
CA GLN A 584 -29.88 31.28 8.49
C GLN A 584 -28.84 32.23 9.09
N GLN A 585 -28.30 33.18 8.31
CA GLN A 585 -27.33 34.18 8.78
C GLN A 585 -27.92 35.08 9.84
N GLN A 586 -29.16 35.55 9.69
CA GLN A 586 -29.86 36.34 10.69
C GLN A 586 -30.04 35.57 12.00
N ASN A 587 -30.42 34.30 11.93
CA ASN A 587 -30.59 33.47 13.10
C ASN A 587 -29.25 33.20 13.83
N GLU A 588 -28.15 33.00 13.10
CA GLU A 588 -26.81 32.86 13.68
C GLU A 588 -26.33 34.12 14.37
N GLN A 589 -26.58 35.30 13.78
CA GLN A 589 -26.27 36.62 14.39
C GLN A 589 -27.09 36.87 15.65
N LEU A 590 -28.37 36.53 15.66
CA LEU A 590 -29.24 36.61 16.83
C LEU A 590 -28.76 35.68 17.94
N THR A 591 -28.40 34.44 17.58
CA THR A 591 -27.88 33.48 18.55
C THR A 591 -26.57 33.93 19.20
N THR A 592 -25.68 34.53 18.41
CA THR A 592 -24.38 35.06 18.90
C THR A 592 -24.56 36.31 19.74
N THR A 593 -25.50 37.21 19.39
CA THR A 593 -25.72 38.46 20.07
C THR A 593 -26.48 38.29 21.40
N PHE A 594 -27.41 37.32 21.48
CA PHE A 594 -28.29 37.12 22.63
C PHE A 594 -27.92 35.91 23.50
N GLY A 595 -26.93 35.11 23.15
CA GLY A 595 -26.52 33.93 23.92
C GLY A 595 -27.62 32.85 24.06
N LEU A 596 -28.65 32.89 23.21
CA LEU A 596 -29.81 32.01 23.23
C LEU A 596 -29.49 30.74 22.45
N THR A 597 -29.57 29.57 23.09
CA THR A 597 -29.47 28.29 22.41
C THR A 597 -30.72 28.04 21.57
N SER A 598 -30.56 27.38 20.40
CA SER A 598 -31.62 27.07 19.42
C SER A 598 -32.88 26.38 19.98
N ALA A 599 -32.83 25.89 21.22
CA ALA A 599 -33.95 25.27 21.91
C ALA A 599 -35.00 26.27 22.42
N THR A 600 -34.65 27.56 22.57
CA THR A 600 -35.57 28.58 23.11
C THR A 600 -36.40 29.28 22.05
N LEU A 601 -35.98 29.28 20.78
CA LEU A 601 -36.71 29.89 19.65
C LEU A 601 -37.90 29.06 19.12
N SER A 602 -37.85 27.71 19.27
CA SER A 602 -38.95 26.83 18.82
C SER A 602 -40.14 26.78 19.79
N SER A 603 -40.05 27.37 20.97
CA SER A 603 -41.14 27.41 21.96
C SER A 603 -41.97 28.73 21.96
N THR A 604 -41.64 29.69 21.09
CA THR A 604 -42.28 31.03 21.05
C THR A 604 -42.92 31.35 19.68
N LEU A 605 -42.89 30.44 18.73
CA LEU A 605 -43.68 30.44 17.51
C LEU A 605 -44.63 29.23 17.53
#